data_4fce5e38e279dbc0299bf7deb0b78764
#
_entry.id   4fce5e38e279dbc0299bf7deb0b78764
#
_cell.length_a   1.000
_cell.length_b   1.000
_cell.length_c   1.000
_cell.angle_alpha   90.00
_cell.angle_beta   90.00
_cell.angle_gamma   90.00
#
_symmetry.space_group_name_H-M   'P 1'
#
loop_
_entity.id
_entity.type
_entity.pdbx_description
1 polymer ?
#
loop_
_entity_poly.entity_id
_entity_poly.type
_entity_poly.pdbx_seq_one_letter_code
_entity_poly.pdbx_strand_id
1 'polypeptide(L)'
;MRSRHSPSNRHRFRLFASLAPALAGFALLLFGSAAGAVDPDSVFHIDRNKNRNQVHYGVHLDQDCRPAGPEPVYNYWLRREEEPPVVRPLTYFQQTAYGFQKQKIENDGRIEVRLRALPDRQLVVRVAAVGGACKAETFMTIDGKQAYLDKVFVFAEEGYFVPAVRYIELYGRSNDGVAVYEKINVGD
;
A
#
# COMPACT_ATOMS: atom_id res chain seq x y z
N MET A 1 -84.24 -25.16 -21.47
CA MET A 1 -85.11 -24.13 -22.03
C MET A 1 -84.28 -23.03 -22.61
N ARG A 2 -84.39 -22.86 -23.92
CA ARG A 2 -84.17 -21.64 -24.74
C ARG A 2 -82.90 -20.79 -24.40
N SER A 3 -82.00 -20.54 -25.27
CA SER A 3 -82.00 -20.24 -26.71
C SER A 3 -81.25 -18.92 -26.96
N ARG A 4 -80.24 -18.94 -27.83
CA ARG A 4 -79.87 -17.93 -28.85
C ARG A 4 -79.32 -16.59 -28.33
N HIS A 5 -78.31 -15.91 -28.89
CA HIS A 5 -77.87 -15.73 -30.27
C HIS A 5 -76.49 -15.06 -30.30
N SER A 6 -75.66 -15.47 -31.24
CA SER A 6 -74.58 -14.64 -31.84
C SER A 6 -75.23 -13.52 -32.71
N PRO A 7 -74.52 -12.42 -33.03
CA PRO A 7 -73.58 -12.43 -34.16
C PRO A 7 -72.40 -11.44 -34.01
N SER A 8 -71.25 -11.85 -34.54
CA SER A 8 -70.55 -11.27 -35.69
C SER A 8 -70.54 -9.77 -35.85
N ASN A 9 -69.39 -9.14 -35.78
CA ASN A 9 -68.98 -8.19 -36.81
C ASN A 9 -67.47 -7.91 -36.87
N ARG A 10 -66.96 -8.13 -37.92
CA ARG A 10 -65.94 -7.81 -38.92
C ARG A 10 -65.16 -6.48 -38.72
N HIS A 11 -63.89 -6.61 -38.97
CA HIS A 11 -62.95 -5.70 -39.67
C HIS A 11 -62.66 -4.32 -39.08
N ARG A 12 -61.38 -4.12 -38.78
CA ARG A 12 -60.57 -3.17 -39.52
C ARG A 12 -59.07 -3.33 -39.20
N PHE A 13 -58.34 -3.74 -40.21
CA PHE A 13 -56.88 -3.58 -40.33
C PHE A 13 -56.53 -2.10 -40.16
N ARG A 14 -55.64 -1.80 -39.23
CA ARG A 14 -54.81 -0.60 -39.29
C ARG A 14 -53.38 -0.98 -39.06
N LEU A 15 -52.62 -0.97 -40.12
CA LEU A 15 -51.17 -0.91 -40.13
C LEU A 15 -50.77 0.37 -39.39
N PHE A 16 -50.05 0.20 -38.31
CA PHE A 16 -49.23 1.28 -37.78
C PHE A 16 -47.77 0.81 -37.79
N ALA A 17 -47.02 1.60 -38.58
CA ALA A 17 -45.59 1.50 -38.75
C ALA A 17 -44.86 1.58 -37.39
N SER A 18 -44.05 0.56 -37.13
CA SER A 18 -43.13 0.55 -36.02
C SER A 18 -41.96 1.49 -36.28
N LEU A 19 -41.92 2.62 -35.59
CA LEU A 19 -40.70 3.37 -35.40
C LEU A 19 -39.90 2.69 -34.27
N ALA A 20 -38.83 2.06 -34.61
CA ALA A 20 -37.82 1.61 -33.65
C ALA A 20 -36.97 2.81 -33.20
N PRO A 21 -36.86 3.11 -31.88
CA PRO A 21 -35.86 4.05 -31.40
C PRO A 21 -34.50 3.33 -31.38
N ALA A 22 -33.57 3.88 -32.15
CA ALA A 22 -32.15 3.51 -32.07
C ALA A 22 -31.63 3.90 -30.68
N LEU A 23 -31.44 2.91 -29.81
CA LEU A 23 -30.69 3.03 -28.55
C LEU A 23 -29.21 3.19 -28.92
N ALA A 24 -28.76 4.44 -29.00
CA ALA A 24 -27.34 4.77 -29.01
C ALA A 24 -26.76 4.38 -27.67
N GLY A 25 -26.12 3.22 -27.63
CA GLY A 25 -25.33 2.73 -26.49
C GLY A 25 -24.14 3.67 -26.25
N PHE A 26 -24.26 4.54 -25.25
CA PHE A 26 -23.15 5.32 -24.73
C PHE A 26 -22.26 4.39 -23.92
N ALA A 27 -21.26 3.81 -24.58
CA ALA A 27 -20.19 3.05 -23.90
C ALA A 27 -19.40 4.03 -23.05
N LEU A 28 -19.72 4.09 -21.73
CA LEU A 28 -18.87 4.72 -20.73
C LEU A 28 -17.57 3.91 -20.66
N LEU A 29 -16.55 4.39 -21.36
CA LEU A 29 -15.18 3.95 -21.15
C LEU A 29 -14.76 4.42 -19.74
N LEU A 30 -14.94 3.56 -18.75
CA LEU A 30 -14.30 3.69 -17.45
C LEU A 30 -12.78 3.58 -17.66
N PHE A 31 -12.13 4.73 -17.88
CA PHE A 31 -10.68 4.83 -17.70
C PHE A 31 -10.43 4.61 -16.20
N GLY A 32 -10.28 3.36 -15.81
CA GLY A 32 -9.71 3.00 -14.54
C GLY A 32 -8.29 3.55 -14.52
N SER A 33 -8.07 4.67 -13.82
CA SER A 33 -6.74 5.09 -13.43
C SER A 33 -6.12 3.92 -12.68
N ALA A 34 -5.16 3.24 -13.27
CA ALA A 34 -4.25 2.36 -12.57
C ALA A 34 -3.41 3.25 -11.64
N ALA A 35 -3.99 3.64 -10.50
CA ALA A 35 -3.21 4.05 -9.35
C ALA A 35 -2.28 2.87 -9.08
N GLY A 36 -0.97 3.08 -9.27
CA GLY A 36 0.03 2.05 -9.02
C GLY A 36 -0.29 1.43 -7.66
N ALA A 37 -0.56 0.12 -7.65
CA ALA A 37 -0.96 -0.60 -6.46
C ALA A 37 0.14 -0.41 -5.40
N VAL A 38 -0.06 0.52 -4.48
CA VAL A 38 0.63 0.52 -3.19
C VAL A 38 0.12 -0.76 -2.55
N ASP A 39 1.02 -1.66 -2.18
CA ASP A 39 0.66 -2.85 -1.43
C ASP A 39 -0.10 -2.38 -0.18
N PRO A 40 -1.37 -2.76 0.00
CA PRO A 40 -2.18 -2.33 1.13
C PRO A 40 -1.56 -2.77 2.48
N ASP A 41 -0.64 -3.74 2.46
CA ASP A 41 0.01 -4.28 3.64
C ASP A 41 1.34 -3.57 3.98
N SER A 42 1.77 -2.59 3.17
CA SER A 42 3.00 -1.82 3.45
C SER A 42 2.80 -0.85 4.60
N VAL A 43 3.57 -1.03 5.68
CA VAL A 43 3.51 -0.19 6.89
C VAL A 43 4.40 1.05 6.82
N PHE A 44 5.41 1.04 5.98
CA PHE A 44 6.24 2.17 5.54
C PHE A 44 7.13 1.74 4.37
N HIS A 45 7.84 2.68 3.75
CA HIS A 45 8.80 2.38 2.70
C HIS A 45 10.05 3.26 2.78
N ILE A 46 11.11 2.82 2.08
CA ILE A 46 12.34 3.59 1.89
C ILE A 46 12.47 4.01 0.43
N ASP A 47 12.54 5.31 0.20
CA ASP A 47 12.91 5.94 -1.06
C ASP A 47 14.41 6.21 -1.14
N ARG A 48 14.92 6.39 -2.35
CA ARG A 48 16.33 6.75 -2.61
C ARG A 48 16.44 7.78 -3.71
N ASN A 49 17.51 8.59 -3.66
CA ASN A 49 17.78 9.59 -4.70
C ASN A 49 18.18 9.01 -6.07
N LYS A 50 18.62 7.75 -6.15
CA LYS A 50 19.18 7.17 -7.38
C LYS A 50 18.14 6.78 -8.43
N ASN A 51 16.96 6.34 -7.98
CA ASN A 51 15.88 5.86 -8.86
C ASN A 51 14.55 5.88 -8.13
N ARG A 52 13.46 5.62 -8.87
CA ARG A 52 12.09 5.61 -8.33
C ARG A 52 11.71 4.31 -7.61
N ASN A 53 12.60 3.32 -7.59
CA ASN A 53 12.35 2.05 -6.93
C ASN A 53 12.35 2.21 -5.42
N GLN A 54 11.51 1.44 -4.72
CA GLN A 54 11.25 1.56 -3.29
C GLN A 54 11.50 0.24 -2.57
N VAL A 55 11.96 0.30 -1.33
CA VAL A 55 11.94 -0.85 -0.42
C VAL A 55 10.73 -0.71 0.48
N HIS A 56 9.78 -1.62 0.38
CA HIS A 56 8.58 -1.66 1.20
C HIS A 56 8.74 -2.65 2.34
N TYR A 57 8.06 -2.36 3.44
CA TYR A 57 8.01 -3.22 4.64
C TYR A 57 6.55 -3.53 4.95
N GLY A 58 6.25 -4.82 5.11
CA GLY A 58 4.94 -5.32 5.47
C GLY A 58 5.00 -6.21 6.70
N VAL A 59 3.83 -6.67 7.15
CA VAL A 59 3.71 -7.54 8.33
C VAL A 59 2.84 -8.75 8.00
N HIS A 60 3.34 -9.94 8.31
CA HIS A 60 2.54 -11.16 8.27
C HIS A 60 1.65 -11.22 9.51
N LEU A 61 0.35 -11.27 9.29
CA LEU A 61 -0.67 -11.34 10.33
C LEU A 61 -1.53 -12.58 10.16
N ASP A 62 -2.01 -13.12 11.26
CA ASP A 62 -3.04 -14.15 11.27
C ASP A 62 -4.46 -13.54 11.16
N GLN A 63 -5.48 -14.39 11.18
CA GLN A 63 -6.88 -13.98 11.06
C GLN A 63 -7.37 -13.14 12.26
N ASP A 64 -6.69 -13.23 13.40
CA ASP A 64 -6.97 -12.46 14.62
C ASP A 64 -6.15 -11.17 14.71
N CYS A 65 -5.51 -10.75 13.61
CA CYS A 65 -4.62 -9.59 13.54
C CYS A 65 -3.41 -9.68 14.48
N ARG A 66 -2.90 -10.88 14.71
CA ARG A 66 -1.68 -11.09 15.50
C ARG A 66 -0.48 -11.31 14.59
N PRO A 67 0.72 -10.91 15.02
CA PRO A 67 1.93 -11.20 14.27
C PRO A 67 2.11 -12.70 14.03
N ALA A 68 2.33 -13.11 12.78
CA ALA A 68 2.47 -14.49 12.39
C ALA A 68 3.96 -14.90 12.27
N GLY A 69 4.36 -15.91 13.04
CA GLY A 69 5.73 -16.43 13.06
C GLY A 69 6.71 -15.58 13.89
N PRO A 70 7.97 -16.02 14.00
CA PRO A 70 8.97 -15.39 14.86
C PRO A 70 9.53 -14.08 14.30
N GLU A 71 9.52 -13.90 12.98
CA GLU A 71 9.98 -12.72 12.25
C GLU A 71 8.85 -12.21 11.33
N PRO A 72 7.80 -11.59 11.91
CA PRO A 72 6.60 -11.28 11.16
C PRO A 72 6.76 -10.11 10.19
N VAL A 73 7.74 -9.23 10.36
CA VAL A 73 7.98 -8.11 9.45
C VAL A 73 8.83 -8.60 8.28
N TYR A 74 8.38 -8.36 7.06
CA TYR A 74 9.09 -8.70 5.84
C TYR A 74 9.38 -7.46 5.01
N ASN A 75 10.27 -7.57 4.04
CA ASN A 75 10.58 -6.52 3.09
C ASN A 75 10.62 -7.03 1.65
N TYR A 76 10.35 -6.12 0.73
CA TYR A 76 10.40 -6.40 -0.70
C TYR A 76 10.79 -5.14 -1.47
N TRP A 77 11.25 -5.37 -2.69
CA TRP A 77 11.63 -4.34 -3.63
C TRP A 77 10.48 -4.06 -4.60
N LEU A 78 9.94 -2.84 -4.62
CA LEU A 78 8.98 -2.39 -5.62
C LEU A 78 9.73 -1.64 -6.73
N ARG A 79 9.85 -2.26 -7.89
CA ARG A 79 10.51 -1.70 -9.08
C ARG A 79 9.54 -0.83 -9.85
N ARG A 80 9.47 0.44 -9.50
CA ARG A 80 8.57 1.43 -10.12
C ARG A 80 9.05 1.91 -11.50
N GLU A 81 10.27 1.58 -11.89
CA GLU A 81 10.80 1.87 -13.22
C GLU A 81 10.36 0.84 -14.26
N GLU A 82 9.85 -0.29 -13.85
CA GLU A 82 9.22 -1.27 -14.73
C GLU A 82 7.73 -0.95 -14.92
N GLU A 83 7.22 -1.18 -16.12
CA GLU A 83 5.80 -0.97 -16.46
C GLU A 83 5.15 -2.29 -16.90
N PRO A 84 4.20 -2.84 -16.12
CA PRO A 84 3.74 -2.37 -14.79
C PRO A 84 4.81 -2.56 -13.70
N PRO A 85 4.70 -1.82 -12.57
CA PRO A 85 5.61 -1.99 -11.43
C PRO A 85 5.65 -3.44 -10.94
N VAL A 86 6.85 -3.94 -10.63
CA VAL A 86 7.08 -5.34 -10.26
C VAL A 86 7.63 -5.46 -8.85
N VAL A 87 7.04 -6.38 -8.08
CA VAL A 87 7.53 -6.76 -6.75
C VAL A 87 8.61 -7.83 -6.90
N ARG A 88 9.74 -7.65 -6.22
CA ARG A 88 10.87 -8.59 -6.18
C ARG A 88 11.38 -8.77 -4.75
N PRO A 89 11.88 -9.94 -4.38
CA PRO A 89 12.63 -10.08 -3.14
C PRO A 89 13.91 -9.23 -3.21
N LEU A 90 14.38 -8.78 -2.05
CA LEU A 90 15.67 -8.11 -1.96
C LEU A 90 16.80 -9.12 -2.22
N THR A 91 17.80 -8.71 -2.99
CA THR A 91 19.04 -9.47 -3.16
C THR A 91 19.84 -9.49 -1.87
N TYR A 92 20.84 -10.38 -1.77
CA TYR A 92 21.72 -10.45 -0.60
C TYR A 92 22.35 -9.10 -0.23
N PHE A 93 22.88 -8.36 -1.21
CA PHE A 93 23.45 -7.02 -0.96
C PHE A 93 22.42 -6.00 -0.52
N GLN A 94 21.21 -6.07 -1.04
CA GLN A 94 20.12 -5.19 -0.59
C GLN A 94 19.67 -5.55 0.84
N GLN A 95 19.66 -6.83 1.20
CA GLN A 95 19.38 -7.26 2.58
C GLN A 95 20.45 -6.77 3.58
N THR A 96 21.74 -6.67 3.17
CA THR A 96 22.77 -6.08 4.04
C THR A 96 22.54 -4.59 4.30
N ALA A 97 21.89 -3.86 3.38
CA ALA A 97 21.59 -2.44 3.53
C ALA A 97 20.21 -2.18 4.18
N TYR A 98 19.18 -2.91 3.75
CA TYR A 98 17.78 -2.63 4.09
C TYR A 98 17.11 -3.74 4.92
N GLY A 99 17.82 -4.81 5.22
CA GLY A 99 17.30 -5.90 6.03
C GLY A 99 17.20 -5.56 7.51
N PHE A 100 16.84 -6.56 8.28
CA PHE A 100 16.65 -6.43 9.71
C PHE A 100 17.96 -6.75 10.47
N GLN A 101 18.22 -5.99 11.55
CA GLN A 101 19.18 -6.36 12.59
C GLN A 101 18.50 -7.22 13.66
N LYS A 102 17.23 -6.86 13.99
CA LYS A 102 16.45 -7.53 15.03
C LYS A 102 14.97 -7.34 14.78
N GLN A 103 14.23 -8.40 15.07
CA GLN A 103 12.78 -8.37 15.28
C GLN A 103 12.47 -9.05 16.61
N LYS A 104 11.50 -8.54 17.35
CA LYS A 104 11.03 -9.13 18.62
C LYS A 104 9.55 -8.83 18.79
N ILE A 105 8.77 -9.87 19.02
CA ILE A 105 7.36 -9.72 19.40
C ILE A 105 7.30 -9.56 20.92
N GLU A 106 6.70 -8.49 21.38
CA GLU A 106 6.48 -8.21 22.79
C GLU A 106 5.21 -8.90 23.30
N ASN A 107 5.07 -9.04 24.62
CA ASN A 107 3.94 -9.73 25.26
C ASN A 107 2.58 -9.09 24.94
N ASP A 108 2.57 -7.82 24.59
CA ASP A 108 1.36 -7.08 24.21
C ASP A 108 1.07 -7.09 22.69
N GLY A 109 1.82 -7.91 21.93
CA GLY A 109 1.63 -8.06 20.48
C GLY A 109 2.32 -6.98 19.63
N ARG A 110 2.99 -5.99 20.22
CA ARG A 110 3.83 -5.05 19.48
C ARG A 110 5.06 -5.76 18.93
N ILE A 111 5.53 -5.31 17.76
CA ILE A 111 6.73 -5.83 17.15
C ILE A 111 7.82 -4.76 17.20
N GLU A 112 8.87 -4.99 17.97
CA GLU A 112 10.07 -4.16 17.94
C GLU A 112 10.95 -4.56 16.76
N VAL A 113 11.31 -3.56 15.96
CA VAL A 113 12.11 -3.75 14.74
C VAL A 113 13.32 -2.81 14.77
N ARG A 114 14.47 -3.34 14.40
CA ARG A 114 15.67 -2.55 14.14
C ARG A 114 16.16 -2.84 12.72
N LEU A 115 16.26 -1.79 11.90
CA LEU A 115 16.72 -1.90 10.52
C LEU A 115 18.23 -1.69 10.43
N ARG A 116 18.86 -2.32 9.45
CA ARG A 116 20.27 -2.05 9.09
C ARG A 116 20.47 -0.65 8.57
N ALA A 117 19.49 -0.13 7.82
CA ALA A 117 19.49 1.26 7.32
C ALA A 117 19.36 2.32 8.42
N LEU A 118 18.84 1.95 9.61
CA LEU A 118 18.58 2.85 10.74
C LEU A 118 19.05 2.17 12.05
N PRO A 119 20.35 1.90 12.23
CA PRO A 119 20.85 1.05 13.32
C PRO A 119 20.58 1.65 14.71
N ASP A 120 20.56 2.97 14.83
CA ASP A 120 20.38 3.68 16.09
C ASP A 120 18.91 4.03 16.39
N ARG A 121 17.99 3.59 15.53
CA ARG A 121 16.56 3.88 15.67
C ARG A 121 15.78 2.60 15.87
N GLN A 122 14.96 2.59 16.92
CA GLN A 122 14.00 1.53 17.16
C GLN A 122 12.65 1.90 16.55
N LEU A 123 12.12 0.99 15.76
CA LEU A 123 10.78 1.06 15.21
C LEU A 123 9.88 0.13 16.01
N VAL A 124 8.63 0.51 16.18
CA VAL A 124 7.61 -0.32 16.83
C VAL A 124 6.42 -0.44 15.88
N VAL A 125 6.16 -1.65 15.41
CA VAL A 125 4.95 -1.93 14.63
C VAL A 125 3.82 -2.31 15.58
N ARG A 126 2.68 -1.62 15.45
CA ARG A 126 1.44 -1.91 16.17
C ARG A 126 0.40 -2.38 15.19
N VAL A 127 -0.36 -3.38 15.60
CA VAL A 127 -1.45 -3.94 14.81
C VAL A 127 -2.75 -3.76 15.56
N ALA A 128 -3.79 -3.37 14.85
CA ALA A 128 -5.13 -3.22 15.39
C ALA A 128 -6.17 -3.77 14.41
N ALA A 129 -7.24 -4.35 14.93
CA ALA A 129 -8.42 -4.66 14.13
C ALA A 129 -9.28 -3.39 13.98
N VAL A 130 -9.49 -2.93 12.76
CA VAL A 130 -10.27 -1.74 12.45
C VAL A 130 -11.28 -2.07 11.36
N GLY A 131 -12.57 -1.97 11.67
CA GLY A 131 -13.63 -2.24 10.68
C GLY A 131 -13.63 -3.66 10.13
N GLY A 132 -13.14 -4.65 10.89
CA GLY A 132 -13.05 -6.05 10.46
C GLY A 132 -11.82 -6.38 9.61
N ALA A 133 -10.91 -5.43 9.41
CA ALA A 133 -9.62 -5.63 8.75
C ALA A 133 -8.46 -5.38 9.72
N CYS A 134 -7.32 -6.04 9.48
CA CYS A 134 -6.11 -5.78 10.25
C CYS A 134 -5.42 -4.54 9.69
N LYS A 135 -5.09 -3.58 10.56
CA LYS A 135 -4.30 -2.40 10.23
C LYS A 135 -3.01 -2.43 11.01
N ALA A 136 -1.88 -2.38 10.33
CA ALA A 136 -0.57 -2.26 10.93
C ALA A 136 0.01 -0.87 10.66
N GLU A 137 0.65 -0.27 11.68
CA GLU A 137 1.29 1.04 11.58
C GLU A 137 2.63 1.01 12.31
N THR A 138 3.61 1.72 11.77
CA THR A 138 4.95 1.81 12.35
C THR A 138 5.12 3.11 13.10
N PHE A 139 5.61 3.03 14.33
CA PHE A 139 5.93 4.15 15.19
C PHE A 139 7.43 4.24 15.42
N MET A 140 7.92 5.45 15.53
CA MET A 140 9.26 5.76 16.00
C MET A 140 9.32 7.20 16.54
N THR A 141 10.46 7.55 17.12
CA THR A 141 10.73 8.96 17.46
C THR A 141 11.27 9.68 16.21
N ILE A 142 10.59 10.77 15.80
CA ILE A 142 10.97 11.67 14.72
C ILE A 142 11.05 13.08 15.31
N ASP A 143 12.20 13.72 15.20
CA ASP A 143 12.44 15.06 15.79
C ASP A 143 12.02 15.14 17.27
N GLY A 144 12.39 14.14 18.06
CA GLY A 144 12.07 14.06 19.50
C GLY A 144 10.61 13.73 19.83
N LYS A 145 9.74 13.52 18.84
CA LYS A 145 8.31 13.22 19.01
C LYS A 145 7.98 11.80 18.61
N GLN A 146 7.07 11.15 19.36
CA GLN A 146 6.51 9.88 18.91
C GLN A 146 5.58 10.10 17.72
N ALA A 147 5.85 9.41 16.63
CA ALA A 147 5.13 9.61 15.37
C ALA A 147 4.93 8.29 14.62
N TYR A 148 3.91 8.25 13.79
CA TYR A 148 3.75 7.25 12.75
C TYR A 148 4.78 7.52 11.66
N LEU A 149 5.54 6.52 11.27
CA LEU A 149 6.48 6.59 10.16
C LEU A 149 5.73 6.30 8.86
N ASP A 150 5.74 7.24 7.93
CA ASP A 150 5.19 7.05 6.59
C ASP A 150 6.29 6.63 5.59
N LYS A 151 7.44 7.32 5.65
CA LYS A 151 8.50 7.14 4.67
C LYS A 151 9.87 7.50 5.24
N VAL A 152 10.89 6.79 4.77
CA VAL A 152 12.30 7.13 4.92
C VAL A 152 12.85 7.49 3.55
N PHE A 153 13.61 8.57 3.44
CA PHE A 153 14.36 8.90 2.24
C PHE A 153 15.85 8.82 2.53
N VAL A 154 16.60 8.10 1.67
CA VAL A 154 18.04 7.92 1.80
C VAL A 154 18.73 8.63 0.65
N PHE A 155 19.52 9.65 0.96
CA PHE A 155 20.40 10.30 0.00
C PHE A 155 21.79 9.68 0.09
N ALA A 156 22.23 9.10 -1.02
CA ALA A 156 23.55 8.50 -1.14
C ALA A 156 24.24 9.00 -2.42
N GLU A 157 25.50 9.38 -2.28
CA GLU A 157 26.39 9.67 -3.41
C GLU A 157 27.01 8.40 -3.96
N GLU A 158 27.43 8.44 -5.21
CA GLU A 158 28.15 7.33 -5.81
C GLU A 158 29.53 7.21 -5.18
N GLY A 159 29.79 6.06 -4.56
CA GLY A 159 31.12 5.69 -4.09
C GLY A 159 31.81 4.76 -5.08
N TYR A 160 33.13 4.61 -4.96
CA TYR A 160 33.91 3.76 -5.86
C TYR A 160 33.50 2.28 -5.82
N PHE A 161 33.14 1.75 -4.63
CA PHE A 161 32.66 0.36 -4.46
C PHE A 161 31.25 0.30 -3.87
N VAL A 162 30.94 1.21 -2.94
CA VAL A 162 29.67 1.24 -2.23
C VAL A 162 29.15 2.68 -2.19
N PRO A 163 27.87 2.93 -2.39
CA PRO A 163 27.29 4.27 -2.22
C PRO A 163 27.53 4.81 -0.80
N ALA A 164 27.97 6.05 -0.69
CA ALA A 164 28.13 6.73 0.58
C ALA A 164 26.83 7.45 0.96
N VAL A 165 26.18 7.01 2.03
CA VAL A 165 25.00 7.70 2.56
C VAL A 165 25.46 9.04 3.18
N ARG A 166 24.84 10.14 2.74
CA ARG A 166 25.12 11.50 3.25
C ARG A 166 24.11 11.94 4.28
N TYR A 167 22.84 11.63 4.03
CA TYR A 167 21.78 11.91 4.99
C TYR A 167 20.58 10.99 4.80
N ILE A 168 19.79 10.93 5.84
CA ILE A 168 18.51 10.23 5.86
C ILE A 168 17.45 11.23 6.29
N GLU A 169 16.29 11.19 5.66
CA GLU A 169 15.14 11.98 6.05
C GLU A 169 14.00 11.05 6.48
N LEU A 170 13.41 11.37 7.62
CA LEU A 170 12.27 10.68 8.19
C LEU A 170 11.02 11.54 8.01
N TYR A 171 9.98 10.94 7.45
CA TYR A 171 8.69 11.60 7.24
C TYR A 171 7.61 10.80 7.97
N GLY A 172 6.77 11.48 8.71
CA GLY A 172 5.72 10.84 9.46
C GLY A 172 4.63 11.81 9.90
N ARG A 173 3.76 11.31 10.76
CA ARG A 173 2.64 12.06 11.34
C ARG A 173 2.58 11.83 12.85
N SER A 174 2.38 12.88 13.61
CA SER A 174 2.07 12.77 15.04
C SER A 174 0.68 12.14 15.27
N ASN A 175 0.36 11.82 16.52
CA ASN A 175 -0.93 11.20 16.87
C ASN A 175 -2.14 12.06 16.52
N ASP A 176 -1.98 13.36 16.42
CA ASP A 176 -3.00 14.35 16.00
C ASP A 176 -3.00 14.60 14.47
N GLY A 177 -2.21 13.81 13.71
CA GLY A 177 -2.18 13.86 12.26
C GLY A 177 -1.29 14.95 11.65
N VAL A 178 -0.57 15.72 12.48
CA VAL A 178 0.35 16.77 12.01
C VAL A 178 1.60 16.13 11.43
N ALA A 179 2.03 16.61 10.25
CA ALA A 179 3.26 16.13 9.62
C ALA A 179 4.49 16.42 10.49
N VAL A 180 5.36 15.43 10.63
CA VAL A 180 6.65 15.54 11.31
C VAL A 180 7.78 15.15 10.37
N TYR A 181 8.93 15.76 10.55
CA TYR A 181 10.09 15.59 9.68
C TYR A 181 11.38 15.67 10.49
N GLU A 182 12.35 14.83 10.17
CA GLU A 182 13.70 14.89 10.72
C GLU A 182 14.71 14.57 9.63
N LYS A 183 15.81 15.36 9.59
CA LYS A 183 16.97 15.07 8.74
C LYS A 183 18.15 14.66 9.61
N ILE A 184 18.74 13.52 9.30
CA ILE A 184 19.88 12.94 10.00
C ILE A 184 21.06 12.93 9.04
N ASN A 185 22.08 13.71 9.30
CA ASN A 185 23.32 13.65 8.54
C ASN A 185 24.12 12.39 8.97
N VAL A 186 24.70 11.70 7.99
CA VAL A 186 25.49 10.50 8.20
C VAL A 186 26.94 10.78 7.82
N GLY A 187 27.85 10.69 8.78
CA GLY A 187 29.29 10.78 8.51
C GLY A 187 29.90 12.18 8.60
N ASP A 188 29.48 12.98 9.59
CA ASP A 188 30.27 14.10 10.11
C ASP A 188 31.16 13.61 11.26
#